data_c8f6a1b89d3bad31c3b2bfe746380e5a
#
_entry.id   c8f6a1b89d3bad31c3b2bfe746380e5a
#
_cell.length_a   1.000
_cell.length_b   1.000
_cell.length_c   1.000
_cell.angle_alpha   90.00
_cell.angle_beta   90.00
_cell.angle_gamma   90.00
#
_symmetry.space_group_name_H-M   'P 1'
#
loop_
_entity.id
_entity.type
_entity.pdbx_description
1 polymer ?
#
loop_
_entity_poly.entity_id
_entity_poly.type
_entity_poly.pdbx_seq_one_letter_code
_entity_poly.pdbx_strand_id
1 'polypeptide(L)'
;MFDLPKTSEIRKPLHKKLIYEKYAAELSGNKKDKFDADISRMIITNEISEASVNIKATEEISAIFVLQVELKRKEYDDKNIIMISKLFGQKLLIVLHYENAYQLAIYETRLLKADWKNEGEISLRLNGLDLGSVWDNFVTQVSGINVQTGNTLVEQINVEAEKEKLQKQIADLELKARKEVQSKKKFEMVQRIQQYKELSLIHI
;
A
#
# COMPACT_ATOMS: atom_id res chain seq x y z
N MET A 1 6.11 -12.60 -15.07
CA MET A 1 6.63 -11.63 -14.11
C MET A 1 5.98 -11.92 -12.77
N PHE A 2 6.74 -12.03 -11.68
CA PHE A 2 6.24 -12.30 -10.30
C PHE A 2 5.32 -13.51 -10.16
N ASP A 3 5.55 -14.58 -10.92
CA ASP A 3 4.82 -15.85 -10.92
C ASP A 3 3.32 -15.76 -11.30
N LEU A 4 2.88 -14.62 -11.84
CA LEU A 4 1.52 -14.48 -12.34
C LEU A 4 1.32 -15.26 -13.64
N PRO A 5 0.10 -15.82 -13.87
CA PRO A 5 -0.23 -16.57 -15.08
C PRO A 5 -0.02 -15.74 -16.35
N LYS A 6 0.60 -16.34 -17.36
CA LYS A 6 0.80 -15.70 -18.68
C LYS A 6 -0.51 -15.29 -19.34
N THR A 7 -1.60 -16.00 -19.06
CA THR A 7 -2.94 -15.69 -19.57
C THR A 7 -3.48 -14.33 -19.10
N SER A 8 -2.96 -13.81 -17.98
CA SER A 8 -3.34 -12.48 -17.46
C SER A 8 -2.49 -11.34 -18.03
N GLU A 9 -1.43 -11.63 -18.79
CA GLU A 9 -0.48 -10.63 -19.29
C GLU A 9 -1.07 -9.81 -20.45
N ILE A 10 -1.11 -8.47 -20.31
CA ILE A 10 -1.68 -7.58 -21.33
C ILE A 10 -0.72 -6.49 -21.85
N ARG A 11 0.24 -6.03 -21.06
CA ARG A 11 1.28 -5.02 -21.38
C ARG A 11 0.77 -3.75 -22.05
N LYS A 12 -0.22 -3.08 -21.46
CA LYS A 12 -0.76 -1.81 -21.97
C LYS A 12 -0.08 -0.62 -21.32
N PRO A 13 0.49 0.33 -22.09
CA PRO A 13 1.04 1.56 -21.52
C PRO A 13 -0.08 2.44 -20.92
N LEU A 14 0.15 2.97 -19.71
CA LEU A 14 -0.68 3.97 -19.08
C LEU A 14 -0.02 5.33 -19.26
N HIS A 15 -0.61 6.20 -20.09
CA HIS A 15 -0.07 7.52 -20.37
C HIS A 15 -0.33 8.49 -19.21
N LYS A 16 0.70 9.21 -18.77
CA LYS A 16 0.62 10.25 -17.74
C LYS A 16 -0.44 11.32 -18.05
N LYS A 17 -0.74 11.54 -19.33
CA LYS A 17 -1.78 12.46 -19.80
C LYS A 17 -3.12 12.21 -19.10
N LEU A 18 -3.52 10.95 -18.89
CA LEU A 18 -4.76 10.58 -18.19
C LEU A 18 -4.76 11.07 -16.74
N ILE A 19 -3.60 11.01 -16.07
CA ILE A 19 -3.45 11.49 -14.70
C ILE A 19 -3.52 13.02 -14.67
N TYR A 20 -2.85 13.70 -15.62
CA TYR A 20 -2.88 15.15 -15.70
C TYR A 20 -4.27 15.70 -15.98
N GLU A 21 -5.05 15.03 -16.83
CA GLU A 21 -6.42 15.42 -17.13
C GLU A 21 -7.36 15.23 -15.94
N LYS A 22 -7.28 14.08 -15.28
CA LYS A 22 -8.15 13.76 -14.14
C LYS A 22 -7.83 14.59 -12.90
N TYR A 23 -6.55 14.86 -12.65
CA TYR A 23 -6.06 15.54 -11.45
C TYR A 23 -5.44 16.90 -11.76
N ALA A 24 -5.99 17.62 -12.73
CA ALA A 24 -5.45 18.91 -13.17
C ALA A 24 -5.39 19.96 -12.05
N ALA A 25 -6.37 19.96 -11.13
CA ALA A 25 -6.41 20.87 -9.99
C ALA A 25 -5.33 20.50 -8.94
N GLU A 26 -5.19 19.22 -8.63
CA GLU A 26 -4.22 18.69 -7.65
C GLU A 26 -2.79 18.79 -8.16
N LEU A 27 -2.57 18.65 -9.47
CA LEU A 27 -1.27 18.71 -10.14
C LEU A 27 -0.91 20.09 -10.67
N SER A 28 -1.50 21.15 -10.12
CA SER A 28 -1.16 22.52 -10.50
C SER A 28 0.24 22.96 -10.01
N GLY A 29 0.90 23.83 -10.78
CA GLY A 29 2.22 24.38 -10.45
C GLY A 29 3.30 23.29 -10.31
N ASN A 30 4.16 23.43 -9.30
CA ASN A 30 5.29 22.53 -9.05
C ASN A 30 4.92 21.06 -8.76
N LYS A 31 3.65 20.73 -8.55
CA LYS A 31 3.25 19.36 -8.23
C LYS A 31 3.35 18.43 -9.43
N LYS A 32 3.06 18.95 -10.64
CA LYS A 32 3.26 18.20 -11.88
C LYS A 32 4.73 17.89 -12.10
N ASP A 33 5.62 18.86 -11.86
CA ASP A 33 7.06 18.67 -12.02
C ASP A 33 7.59 17.65 -11.02
N LYS A 34 7.07 17.63 -9.77
CA LYS A 34 7.39 16.61 -8.78
C LYS A 34 6.92 15.22 -9.19
N PHE A 35 5.69 15.11 -9.71
CA PHE A 35 5.19 13.86 -10.27
C PHE A 35 6.09 13.35 -11.40
N ASP A 36 6.48 14.22 -12.30
CA ASP A 36 7.38 13.90 -13.42
C ASP A 36 8.82 13.60 -12.98
N ALA A 37 9.26 14.19 -11.87
CA ALA A 37 10.56 13.90 -11.28
C ALA A 37 10.60 12.51 -10.63
N ASP A 38 9.47 12.02 -10.12
CA ASP A 38 9.38 10.69 -9.49
C ASP A 38 9.16 9.57 -10.51
N ILE A 39 8.25 9.78 -11.47
CA ILE A 39 7.74 8.71 -12.33
C ILE A 39 8.27 8.87 -13.76
N SER A 40 8.85 7.81 -14.29
CA SER A 40 9.29 7.72 -15.69
C SER A 40 8.14 7.29 -16.59
N ARG A 41 7.64 6.07 -16.41
CA ARG A 41 6.58 5.46 -17.21
C ARG A 41 5.73 4.51 -16.37
N MET A 42 4.57 4.14 -16.92
CA MET A 42 3.63 3.22 -16.29
C MET A 42 3.11 2.24 -17.33
N ILE A 43 3.04 0.97 -16.97
CA ILE A 43 2.58 -0.11 -17.86
C ILE A 43 1.66 -1.01 -17.05
N ILE A 44 0.42 -1.23 -17.52
CA ILE A 44 -0.44 -2.28 -17.00
C ILE A 44 0.11 -3.59 -17.52
N THR A 45 0.67 -4.41 -16.64
CA THR A 45 1.32 -5.66 -17.00
C THR A 45 0.34 -6.83 -17.05
N ASN A 46 -0.60 -6.87 -16.12
CA ASN A 46 -1.56 -7.96 -16.01
C ASN A 46 -2.98 -7.43 -15.73
N GLU A 47 -3.95 -8.19 -16.22
CA GLU A 47 -5.37 -8.11 -15.88
C GLU A 47 -5.82 -9.48 -15.37
N ILE A 48 -6.05 -9.57 -14.08
CA ILE A 48 -6.50 -10.78 -13.40
C ILE A 48 -8.02 -10.69 -13.33
N SER A 49 -8.68 -11.46 -14.19
CA SER A 49 -10.14 -11.51 -14.33
C SER A 49 -10.59 -12.96 -14.49
N GLU A 50 -11.89 -13.21 -14.38
CA GLU A 50 -12.45 -14.55 -14.60
C GLU A 50 -12.03 -15.12 -15.96
N ALA A 51 -12.03 -14.30 -17.00
CA ALA A 51 -11.63 -14.69 -18.34
C ALA A 51 -10.15 -15.07 -18.45
N SER A 52 -9.26 -14.42 -17.68
CA SER A 52 -7.81 -14.62 -17.79
C SER A 52 -7.27 -15.75 -16.90
N VAL A 53 -7.88 -15.99 -15.73
CA VAL A 53 -7.34 -16.94 -14.72
C VAL A 53 -8.36 -17.98 -14.25
N ASN A 54 -9.59 -17.97 -14.77
CA ASN A 54 -10.68 -18.86 -14.38
C ASN A 54 -11.00 -18.84 -12.88
N ILE A 55 -10.90 -17.66 -12.26
CA ILE A 55 -11.31 -17.39 -10.88
C ILE A 55 -12.52 -16.47 -10.95
N LYS A 56 -13.61 -16.83 -10.27
CA LYS A 56 -14.88 -16.10 -10.32
C LYS A 56 -14.74 -14.65 -9.88
N ALA A 57 -15.37 -13.75 -10.65
CA ALA A 57 -15.56 -12.37 -10.22
C ALA A 57 -16.53 -12.30 -9.03
N THR A 58 -16.46 -11.21 -8.28
CA THR A 58 -17.46 -10.85 -7.26
C THR A 58 -18.29 -9.67 -7.76
N GLU A 59 -19.37 -9.33 -7.04
CA GLU A 59 -20.16 -8.13 -7.37
C GLU A 59 -19.32 -6.85 -7.31
N GLU A 60 -18.32 -6.80 -6.42
CA GLU A 60 -17.48 -5.62 -6.21
C GLU A 60 -16.19 -5.63 -7.05
N ILE A 61 -15.66 -6.82 -7.39
CA ILE A 61 -14.36 -6.97 -8.06
C ILE A 61 -14.53 -7.81 -9.33
N SER A 62 -14.57 -7.13 -10.46
CA SER A 62 -14.63 -7.77 -11.79
C SER A 62 -13.24 -8.10 -12.35
N ALA A 63 -12.23 -7.31 -11.96
CA ALA A 63 -10.83 -7.50 -12.33
C ALA A 63 -9.88 -6.85 -11.33
N ILE A 64 -8.66 -7.42 -11.24
CA ILE A 64 -7.54 -6.86 -10.50
C ILE A 64 -6.44 -6.53 -11.52
N PHE A 65 -6.00 -5.28 -11.55
CA PHE A 65 -4.91 -4.85 -12.43
C PHE A 65 -3.58 -4.85 -11.71
N VAL A 66 -2.52 -5.20 -12.44
CA VAL A 66 -1.14 -5.03 -11.96
C VAL A 66 -0.49 -3.95 -12.82
N LEU A 67 -0.05 -2.88 -12.18
CA LEU A 67 0.58 -1.73 -12.81
C LEU A 67 2.05 -1.64 -12.41
N GLN A 68 2.95 -1.79 -13.36
CA GLN A 68 4.36 -1.46 -13.14
C GLN A 68 4.57 0.03 -13.34
N VAL A 69 5.18 0.67 -12.35
CA VAL A 69 5.55 2.08 -12.33
C VAL A 69 7.08 2.18 -12.28
N GLU A 70 7.69 2.63 -13.36
CA GLU A 70 9.12 2.92 -13.43
C GLU A 70 9.40 4.25 -12.73
N LEU A 71 10.20 4.21 -11.70
CA LEU A 71 10.62 5.38 -10.95
C LEU A 71 11.93 5.94 -11.52
N LYS A 72 12.10 7.26 -11.44
CA LYS A 72 13.36 7.95 -11.76
C LYS A 72 14.30 8.03 -10.55
N ARG A 73 13.76 7.84 -9.36
CA ARG A 73 14.50 7.84 -8.09
C ARG A 73 13.80 6.93 -7.08
N LYS A 74 14.56 6.38 -6.14
CA LYS A 74 14.05 5.46 -5.12
C LYS A 74 13.13 6.16 -4.11
N GLU A 75 13.44 7.42 -3.79
CA GLU A 75 12.63 8.26 -2.91
C GLU A 75 11.58 8.99 -3.74
N TYR A 76 10.31 8.69 -3.53
CA TYR A 76 9.17 9.24 -4.25
C TYR A 76 8.09 9.73 -3.27
N ASP A 77 7.18 10.60 -3.73
CA ASP A 77 6.03 11.06 -2.94
C ASP A 77 4.90 10.03 -3.00
N ASP A 78 4.52 9.49 -1.84
CA ASP A 78 3.41 8.54 -1.68
C ASP A 78 2.09 9.05 -2.27
N LYS A 79 1.89 10.37 -2.30
CA LYS A 79 0.69 11.00 -2.91
C LYS A 79 0.58 10.71 -4.40
N ASN A 80 1.71 10.57 -5.10
CA ASN A 80 1.71 10.22 -6.52
C ASN A 80 1.18 8.80 -6.74
N ILE A 81 1.53 7.86 -5.86
CA ILE A 81 1.08 6.47 -5.92
C ILE A 81 -0.40 6.36 -5.56
N ILE A 82 -0.84 7.08 -4.52
CA ILE A 82 -2.26 7.16 -4.13
C ILE A 82 -3.11 7.72 -5.28
N MET A 83 -2.64 8.75 -5.95
CA MET A 83 -3.32 9.39 -7.08
C MET A 83 -3.48 8.42 -8.26
N ILE A 84 -2.41 7.67 -8.58
CA ILE A 84 -2.45 6.61 -9.61
C ILE A 84 -3.47 5.53 -9.22
N SER A 85 -3.46 5.07 -7.98
CA SER A 85 -4.40 4.05 -7.51
C SER A 85 -5.86 4.48 -7.65
N LYS A 86 -6.17 5.72 -7.29
CA LYS A 86 -7.52 6.29 -7.38
C LYS A 86 -8.00 6.55 -8.82
N LEU A 87 -7.07 6.57 -9.80
CA LEU A 87 -7.42 6.75 -11.20
C LEU A 87 -8.27 5.61 -11.75
N PHE A 88 -7.94 4.38 -11.34
CA PHE A 88 -8.48 3.18 -11.95
C PHE A 88 -9.95 2.89 -11.60
N GLY A 89 -10.40 3.23 -10.41
CA GLY A 89 -11.75 2.84 -9.93
C GLY A 89 -11.95 1.31 -9.83
N GLN A 90 -10.87 0.53 -9.97
CA GLN A 90 -10.79 -0.92 -9.87
C GLN A 90 -9.64 -1.28 -8.93
N LYS A 91 -9.58 -2.53 -8.48
CA LYS A 91 -8.48 -3.01 -7.63
C LYS A 91 -7.17 -2.98 -8.39
N LEU A 92 -6.16 -2.32 -7.81
CA LEU A 92 -4.86 -2.06 -8.44
C LEU A 92 -3.71 -2.45 -7.52
N LEU A 93 -2.93 -3.44 -7.92
CA LEU A 93 -1.63 -3.75 -7.34
C LEU A 93 -0.56 -2.96 -8.12
N ILE A 94 0.20 -2.14 -7.44
CA ILE A 94 1.29 -1.36 -8.04
C ILE A 94 2.62 -2.03 -7.74
N VAL A 95 3.41 -2.18 -8.78
CA VAL A 95 4.80 -2.65 -8.73
C VAL A 95 5.70 -1.47 -9.05
N LEU A 96 6.29 -0.87 -8.03
CA LEU A 96 7.26 0.20 -8.16
C LEU A 96 8.61 -0.42 -8.53
N HIS A 97 9.25 0.10 -9.55
CA HIS A 97 10.54 -0.38 -10.04
C HIS A 97 11.55 0.76 -10.10
N TYR A 98 12.70 0.55 -9.48
CA TYR A 98 13.85 1.45 -9.56
C TYR A 98 15.14 0.62 -9.67
N GLU A 99 15.88 0.77 -10.77
CA GLU A 99 17.09 0.00 -11.09
C GLU A 99 16.85 -1.52 -11.04
N ASN A 100 17.38 -2.23 -10.04
CA ASN A 100 17.21 -3.68 -9.85
C ASN A 100 16.25 -4.00 -8.68
N ALA A 101 15.62 -2.99 -8.11
CA ALA A 101 14.76 -3.14 -6.94
C ALA A 101 13.28 -2.90 -7.26
N TYR A 102 12.43 -3.69 -6.63
CA TYR A 102 10.98 -3.64 -6.77
C TYR A 102 10.32 -3.48 -5.41
N GLN A 103 9.25 -2.71 -5.35
CA GLN A 103 8.41 -2.55 -4.17
C GLN A 103 6.94 -2.73 -4.56
N LEU A 104 6.24 -3.59 -3.85
CA LEU A 104 4.80 -3.75 -4.02
C LEU A 104 4.04 -2.70 -3.21
N ALA A 105 2.99 -2.15 -3.79
CA ALA A 105 2.13 -1.18 -3.13
C ALA A 105 0.65 -1.40 -3.49
N ILE A 106 -0.22 -1.23 -2.51
CA ILE A 106 -1.68 -1.30 -2.64
C ILE A 106 -2.29 -0.12 -1.89
N TYR A 107 -3.30 0.51 -2.48
CA TYR A 107 -4.10 1.53 -1.81
C TYR A 107 -5.50 0.97 -1.52
N GLU A 108 -5.83 0.85 -0.24
CA GLU A 108 -7.18 0.58 0.27
C GLU A 108 -7.71 1.82 0.99
N THR A 109 -7.76 1.84 2.30
CA THR A 109 -8.03 3.05 3.10
C THR A 109 -6.79 3.90 3.27
N ARG A 110 -5.62 3.27 3.21
CA ARG A 110 -4.28 3.89 3.22
C ARG A 110 -3.37 3.19 2.20
N LEU A 111 -2.23 3.81 1.90
CA LEU A 111 -1.20 3.17 1.10
C LEU A 111 -0.44 2.14 1.94
N LEU A 112 -0.49 0.90 1.50
CA LEU A 112 0.25 -0.23 2.05
C LEU A 112 1.42 -0.53 1.14
N LYS A 113 2.61 -0.74 1.70
CA LYS A 113 3.84 -0.98 0.94
C LYS A 113 4.62 -2.13 1.57
N ALA A 114 5.13 -3.01 0.72
CA ALA A 114 6.14 -3.99 1.11
C ALA A 114 7.53 -3.34 1.17
N ASP A 115 8.50 -4.08 1.69
CA ASP A 115 9.90 -3.68 1.59
C ASP A 115 10.41 -3.78 0.15
N TRP A 116 11.49 -3.02 -0.16
CA TRP A 116 12.18 -3.14 -1.42
C TRP A 116 12.90 -4.50 -1.52
N LYS A 117 12.71 -5.19 -2.64
CA LYS A 117 13.27 -6.52 -2.92
C LYS A 117 13.82 -6.58 -4.34
N ASN A 118 14.70 -7.55 -4.61
CA ASN A 118 15.09 -7.88 -5.98
C ASN A 118 13.98 -8.67 -6.68
N GLU A 119 14.00 -8.69 -8.02
CA GLU A 119 12.93 -9.36 -8.81
C GLU A 119 12.72 -10.83 -8.40
N GLY A 120 13.77 -11.59 -8.21
CA GLY A 120 13.70 -13.01 -7.83
C GLY A 120 13.19 -13.29 -6.41
N GLU A 121 13.02 -12.26 -5.59
CA GLU A 121 12.51 -12.37 -4.21
C GLU A 121 11.01 -12.06 -4.11
N ILE A 122 10.39 -11.67 -5.22
CA ILE A 122 8.96 -11.32 -5.28
C ILE A 122 8.21 -12.43 -6.01
N SER A 123 7.24 -13.01 -5.33
CA SER A 123 6.31 -13.98 -5.87
C SER A 123 4.89 -13.60 -5.46
N LEU A 124 4.00 -13.41 -6.42
CA LEU A 124 2.59 -13.11 -6.20
C LEU A 124 1.77 -14.37 -6.41
N ARG A 125 1.08 -14.82 -5.37
CA ARG A 125 0.26 -16.03 -5.43
C ARG A 125 -1.21 -15.67 -5.54
N LEU A 126 -1.87 -16.27 -6.54
CA LEU A 126 -3.33 -16.18 -6.72
C LEU A 126 -4.01 -17.20 -5.79
N ASN A 127 -4.14 -16.88 -4.51
CA ASN A 127 -4.82 -17.74 -3.54
C ASN A 127 -6.20 -17.17 -3.25
N GLY A 128 -7.24 -17.92 -3.54
CA GLY A 128 -8.62 -17.54 -3.29
C GLY A 128 -9.59 -18.29 -4.20
N LEU A 129 -10.85 -18.40 -3.78
CA LEU A 129 -11.92 -19.05 -4.53
C LEU A 129 -12.60 -18.09 -5.53
N ASP A 130 -12.46 -16.79 -5.28
CA ASP A 130 -12.97 -15.69 -6.08
C ASP A 130 -11.98 -14.51 -6.08
N LEU A 131 -12.24 -13.49 -6.92
CA LEU A 131 -11.35 -12.31 -7.01
C LEU A 131 -11.33 -11.47 -5.74
N GLY A 132 -12.36 -11.53 -4.89
CA GLY A 132 -12.36 -10.89 -3.58
C GLY A 132 -11.29 -11.50 -2.67
N SER A 133 -11.33 -12.82 -2.51
CA SER A 133 -10.35 -13.58 -1.71
C SER A 133 -8.93 -13.44 -2.26
N VAL A 134 -8.77 -13.39 -3.60
CA VAL A 134 -7.46 -13.14 -4.23
C VAL A 134 -6.95 -11.74 -3.89
N TRP A 135 -7.83 -10.75 -3.90
CA TRP A 135 -7.47 -9.38 -3.53
C TRP A 135 -7.04 -9.28 -2.06
N ASP A 136 -7.81 -9.86 -1.13
CA ASP A 136 -7.46 -9.88 0.29
C ASP A 136 -6.11 -10.56 0.53
N ASN A 137 -5.85 -11.63 -0.22
CA ASN A 137 -4.57 -12.32 -0.18
C ASN A 137 -3.43 -11.43 -0.72
N PHE A 138 -3.62 -10.66 -1.79
CA PHE A 138 -2.62 -9.71 -2.26
C PHE A 138 -2.34 -8.62 -1.23
N VAL A 139 -3.37 -8.10 -0.57
CA VAL A 139 -3.18 -7.11 0.51
C VAL A 139 -2.35 -7.72 1.64
N THR A 140 -2.63 -8.95 2.04
CA THR A 140 -1.83 -9.68 3.05
C THR A 140 -0.37 -9.86 2.59
N GLN A 141 -0.14 -10.28 1.34
CA GLN A 141 1.21 -10.47 0.79
C GLN A 141 2.01 -9.15 0.74
N VAL A 142 1.36 -8.02 0.46
CA VAL A 142 2.02 -6.70 0.36
C VAL A 142 2.26 -6.09 1.74
N SER A 143 1.29 -6.16 2.64
CA SER A 143 1.32 -5.46 3.92
C SER A 143 1.86 -6.30 5.07
N GLY A 144 1.83 -7.64 4.95
CA GLY A 144 2.07 -8.55 6.06
C GLY A 144 0.93 -8.60 7.09
N ILE A 145 -0.18 -7.87 6.84
CA ILE A 145 -1.33 -7.84 7.74
C ILE A 145 -2.12 -9.14 7.59
N ASN A 146 -2.25 -9.90 8.65
CA ASN A 146 -3.12 -11.07 8.69
C ASN A 146 -4.49 -10.66 9.23
N VAL A 147 -5.54 -10.93 8.45
CA VAL A 147 -6.92 -10.66 8.88
C VAL A 147 -7.30 -11.64 9.97
N GLN A 148 -7.65 -11.13 11.15
CA GLN A 148 -8.08 -11.95 12.28
C GLN A 148 -9.52 -12.44 12.07
N THR A 149 -9.83 -13.59 12.65
CA THR A 149 -11.20 -14.16 12.61
C THR A 149 -12.21 -13.16 13.17
N GLY A 150 -13.20 -12.81 12.37
CA GLY A 150 -14.26 -11.87 12.74
C GLY A 150 -14.06 -10.44 12.25
N ASN A 151 -12.89 -10.08 11.73
CA ASN A 151 -12.64 -8.77 11.13
C ASN A 151 -12.71 -8.85 9.61
N THR A 152 -13.19 -7.77 8.99
CA THR A 152 -12.97 -7.52 7.57
C THR A 152 -11.55 -7.04 7.33
N LEU A 153 -11.06 -7.13 6.09
CA LEU A 153 -9.74 -6.62 5.71
C LEU A 153 -9.58 -5.14 6.06
N VAL A 154 -10.61 -4.32 5.79
CA VAL A 154 -10.59 -2.88 6.06
C VAL A 154 -10.50 -2.59 7.57
N GLU A 155 -11.24 -3.32 8.38
CA GLU A 155 -11.18 -3.19 9.84
C GLU A 155 -9.79 -3.56 10.36
N GLN A 156 -9.20 -4.64 9.86
CA GLN A 156 -7.85 -5.05 10.25
C GLN A 156 -6.79 -4.01 9.85
N ILE A 157 -6.88 -3.43 8.65
CA ILE A 157 -5.98 -2.34 8.22
C ILE A 157 -6.08 -1.14 9.17
N ASN A 158 -7.29 -0.78 9.60
CA ASN A 158 -7.50 0.33 10.52
C ASN A 158 -6.95 0.02 11.91
N VAL A 159 -7.17 -1.18 12.43
CA VAL A 159 -6.60 -1.65 13.71
C VAL A 159 -5.07 -1.56 13.68
N GLU A 160 -4.43 -2.07 12.62
CA GLU A 160 -2.97 -1.99 12.51
C GLU A 160 -2.47 -0.54 12.37
N ALA A 161 -3.22 0.34 11.70
CA ALA A 161 -2.88 1.76 11.61
C ALA A 161 -2.92 2.44 12.97
N GLU A 162 -3.90 2.12 13.81
CA GLU A 162 -4.00 2.65 15.17
C GLU A 162 -2.88 2.12 16.07
N LYS A 163 -2.55 0.84 15.97
CA LYS A 163 -1.40 0.25 16.69
C LYS A 163 -0.09 0.94 16.30
N GLU A 164 0.20 1.13 15.02
CA GLU A 164 1.39 1.83 14.55
C GLU A 164 1.45 3.27 15.09
N LYS A 165 0.31 3.97 15.11
CA LYS A 165 0.22 5.33 15.65
C LYS A 165 0.51 5.36 17.14
N LEU A 166 -0.07 4.43 17.91
CA LEU A 166 0.19 4.31 19.36
C LEU A 166 1.64 3.97 19.63
N GLN A 167 2.25 3.05 18.89
CA GLN A 167 3.67 2.69 19.03
C GLN A 167 4.59 3.90 18.79
N LYS A 168 4.31 4.71 17.74
CA LYS A 168 5.06 5.94 17.50
C LYS A 168 4.93 6.94 18.65
N GLN A 169 3.71 7.13 19.17
CA GLN A 169 3.46 8.01 20.31
C GLN A 169 4.18 7.53 21.57
N ILE A 170 4.19 6.21 21.82
CA ILE A 170 4.93 5.61 22.94
C ILE A 170 6.42 5.89 22.78
N ALA A 171 7.00 5.62 21.62
CA ALA A 171 8.42 5.85 21.37
C ALA A 171 8.81 7.33 21.55
N ASP A 172 8.01 8.25 21.03
CA ASP A 172 8.23 9.70 21.19
C ASP A 172 8.15 10.13 22.66
N LEU A 173 7.18 9.62 23.44
CA LEU A 173 7.05 9.91 24.85
C LEU A 173 8.18 9.31 25.66
N GLU A 174 8.63 8.10 25.34
CA GLU A 174 9.79 7.46 26.01
C GLU A 174 11.07 8.28 25.80
N LEU A 175 11.30 8.79 24.57
CA LEU A 175 12.45 9.68 24.29
C LEU A 175 12.37 11.00 25.06
N LYS A 176 11.16 11.59 25.16
CA LYS A 176 10.94 12.82 25.94
C LYS A 176 11.12 12.58 27.45
N ALA A 177 10.56 11.48 27.98
CA ALA A 177 10.67 11.11 29.39
C ALA A 177 12.12 10.86 29.83
N ARG A 178 12.97 10.30 28.93
CA ARG A 178 14.40 10.10 29.23
C ARG A 178 15.16 11.44 29.36
N LYS A 179 14.75 12.49 28.64
CA LYS A 179 15.38 13.80 28.62
C LYS A 179 14.80 14.78 29.68
N GLU A 180 13.63 14.45 30.24
CA GLU A 180 12.93 15.32 31.20
C GLU A 180 13.61 15.27 32.59
N VAL A 181 13.93 16.46 33.11
CA VAL A 181 14.59 16.64 34.41
C VAL A 181 13.56 16.82 35.52
N GLN A 182 12.38 17.36 35.22
CA GLN A 182 11.34 17.60 36.20
C GLN A 182 10.59 16.29 36.54
N SER A 183 10.74 15.81 37.77
CA SER A 183 10.19 14.56 38.26
C SER A 183 8.68 14.42 38.04
N LYS A 184 7.91 15.50 38.23
CA LYS A 184 6.46 15.53 38.04
C LYS A 184 6.08 15.30 36.56
N LYS A 185 6.70 16.02 35.65
CA LYS A 185 6.46 15.86 34.19
C LYS A 185 6.89 14.49 33.69
N LYS A 186 8.02 13.99 34.18
CA LYS A 186 8.49 12.65 33.86
C LYS A 186 7.48 11.59 34.29
N PHE A 187 6.92 11.71 35.49
CA PHE A 187 5.91 10.79 36.00
C PHE A 187 4.63 10.81 35.16
N GLU A 188 4.12 12.00 34.77
CA GLU A 188 2.96 12.17 33.89
C GLU A 188 3.19 11.51 32.53
N MET A 189 4.39 11.64 31.94
CA MET A 189 4.75 10.97 30.69
C MET A 189 4.75 9.43 30.84
N VAL A 190 5.30 8.91 31.94
CA VAL A 190 5.31 7.46 32.21
C VAL A 190 3.91 6.91 32.36
N GLN A 191 3.01 7.61 33.07
CA GLN A 191 1.61 7.21 33.17
C GLN A 191 0.91 7.17 31.80
N ARG A 192 1.17 8.17 30.94
CA ARG A 192 0.61 8.22 29.61
C ARG A 192 1.14 7.10 28.70
N ILE A 193 2.42 6.76 28.82
CA ILE A 193 3.02 5.63 28.13
C ILE A 193 2.32 4.31 28.55
N GLN A 194 2.06 4.13 29.84
CA GLN A 194 1.35 2.97 30.36
C GLN A 194 -0.06 2.85 29.78
N GLN A 195 -0.82 3.94 29.76
CA GLN A 195 -2.15 3.99 29.15
C GLN A 195 -2.12 3.62 27.67
N TYR A 196 -1.15 4.15 26.89
CA TYR A 196 -1.05 3.83 25.47
C TYR A 196 -0.62 2.37 25.23
N LYS A 197 0.21 1.79 26.09
CA LYS A 197 0.55 0.35 26.05
C LYS A 197 -0.68 -0.52 26.29
N GLU A 198 -1.51 -0.18 27.27
CA GLU A 198 -2.75 -0.89 27.56
C GLU A 198 -3.74 -0.80 26.40
N LEU A 199 -3.94 0.39 25.81
CA LEU A 199 -4.78 0.58 24.62
C LEU A 199 -4.26 -0.24 23.42
N SER A 200 -2.94 -0.32 23.24
CA SER A 200 -2.33 -1.13 22.18
C SER A 200 -2.57 -2.63 22.36
N LEU A 201 -2.75 -3.11 23.59
CA LEU A 201 -3.05 -4.51 23.90
C LEU A 201 -4.54 -4.85 23.71
N ILE A 202 -5.45 -3.89 23.89
CA ILE A 202 -6.90 -4.11 23.72
C ILE A 202 -7.25 -4.34 22.23
N HIS A 203 -6.44 -3.87 21.32
CA HIS A 203 -6.60 -4.05 19.88
C HIS A 203 -5.90 -5.31 19.33
N ILE A 204 -5.49 -6.24 20.23
CA ILE A 204 -5.02 -7.59 19.90
C ILE A 204 -6.15 -8.57 20.12
#